data_1dbe4ba9d2a36f7df9d998ee5b9267aa
#
_entry.id   1dbe4ba9d2a36f7df9d998ee5b9267aa
#
_cell.length_a   1.000
_cell.length_b   1.000
_cell.length_c   1.000
_cell.angle_alpha   90.00
_cell.angle_beta   90.00
_cell.angle_gamma   90.00
#
_symmetry.space_group_name_H-M   'P 1'
#
loop_
_entity.id
_entity.type
_entity.pdbx_description
1 polymer ?
#
loop_
_entity_poly.entity_id
_entity_poly.type
_entity_poly.pdbx_seq_one_letter_code
_entity_poly.pdbx_strand_id
1 'polypeptide(L)'
;MYPAELTAPMAADLANAGFEELKTPDQVDKALATPGTVLCVVNSVCGCAAGAARPGVKASLRGAKRPAKLTTVFAGVDTDAVNRARQHFLPYPPSSPCIALFKDGKLVHFVERHHIEGRTAQMIADHLTMAYEEYC
;
A
#
# COMPACT_ATOMS: atom_id res chain seq x y z
N MET A 1 -16.83 0.87 11.24
CA MET A 1 -16.66 -0.05 10.10
C MET A 1 -17.51 0.42 8.91
N TYR A 2 -16.98 0.33 7.73
CA TYR A 2 -17.70 0.79 6.52
C TYR A 2 -18.51 -0.35 5.91
N PRO A 3 -19.65 -0.04 5.28
CA PRO A 3 -20.44 -1.06 4.59
C PRO A 3 -19.68 -1.69 3.41
N ALA A 4 -19.90 -2.97 3.19
CA ALA A 4 -19.22 -3.70 2.13
C ALA A 4 -19.53 -3.14 0.73
N GLU A 5 -20.73 -2.65 0.51
CA GLU A 5 -21.14 -2.06 -0.77
C GLU A 5 -20.28 -0.84 -1.13
N LEU A 6 -19.83 -0.10 -0.11
CA LEU A 6 -18.97 1.07 -0.31
C LEU A 6 -17.53 0.64 -0.59
N THR A 7 -17.01 -0.30 0.18
CA THR A 7 -15.57 -0.62 0.17
C THR A 7 -15.18 -1.67 -0.84
N ALA A 8 -16.09 -2.56 -1.23
CA ALA A 8 -15.77 -3.64 -2.16
C ALA A 8 -15.22 -3.15 -3.51
N PRO A 9 -15.81 -2.12 -4.17
CA PRO A 9 -15.21 -1.61 -5.41
C PRO A 9 -13.83 -0.99 -5.20
N MET A 10 -13.61 -0.36 -4.05
CA MET A 10 -12.31 0.27 -3.73
C MET A 10 -11.24 -0.78 -3.47
N ALA A 11 -11.60 -1.88 -2.81
CA ALA A 11 -10.68 -3.00 -2.61
C ALA A 11 -10.39 -3.71 -3.93
N ALA A 12 -11.42 -3.91 -4.76
CA ALA A 12 -11.29 -4.54 -6.06
C ALA A 12 -10.38 -3.75 -7.02
N ASP A 13 -10.32 -2.43 -6.88
CA ASP A 13 -9.46 -1.59 -7.70
C ASP A 13 -8.00 -2.02 -7.62
N LEU A 14 -7.50 -2.30 -6.42
CA LEU A 14 -6.14 -2.81 -6.23
C LEU A 14 -6.04 -4.31 -6.49
N ALA A 15 -7.01 -5.10 -6.04
CA ALA A 15 -7.00 -6.55 -6.27
C ALA A 15 -6.94 -6.88 -7.75
N ASN A 16 -7.72 -6.16 -8.58
CA ASN A 16 -7.72 -6.35 -10.03
C ASN A 16 -6.41 -5.91 -10.69
N ALA A 17 -5.62 -5.09 -10.02
CA ALA A 17 -4.30 -4.68 -10.49
C ALA A 17 -3.19 -5.63 -10.04
N GLY A 18 -3.52 -6.72 -9.36
CA GLY A 18 -2.56 -7.75 -8.94
C GLY A 18 -2.16 -7.69 -7.47
N PHE A 19 -2.82 -6.86 -6.66
CA PHE A 19 -2.53 -6.78 -5.23
C PHE A 19 -3.23 -7.92 -4.47
N GLU A 20 -2.46 -8.59 -3.60
CA GLU A 20 -3.02 -9.58 -2.69
C GLU A 20 -3.63 -8.85 -1.49
N GLU A 21 -4.90 -9.11 -1.22
CA GLU A 21 -5.59 -8.53 -0.06
C GLU A 21 -5.23 -9.33 1.18
N LEU A 22 -4.63 -8.67 2.17
CA LEU A 22 -4.26 -9.28 3.44
C LEU A 22 -5.35 -8.99 4.46
N LYS A 23 -5.96 -10.05 5.00
CA LYS A 23 -7.13 -9.91 5.87
C LYS A 23 -6.89 -10.35 7.31
N THR A 24 -5.78 -11.02 7.58
CA THR A 24 -5.44 -11.49 8.92
C THR A 24 -4.01 -11.11 9.29
N PRO A 25 -3.70 -11.03 10.61
CA PRO A 25 -2.33 -10.76 11.06
C PRO A 25 -1.32 -11.77 10.52
N ASP A 26 -1.67 -13.06 10.46
CA ASP A 26 -0.77 -14.10 9.94
C ASP A 26 -0.46 -13.88 8.47
N GLN A 27 -1.45 -13.49 7.67
CA GLN A 27 -1.24 -13.18 6.26
C GLN A 27 -0.29 -11.99 6.10
N VAL A 28 -0.45 -10.97 6.95
CA VAL A 28 0.43 -9.80 6.95
C VAL A 28 1.86 -10.22 7.26
N ASP A 29 2.07 -10.95 8.34
CA ASP A 29 3.42 -11.37 8.74
C ASP A 29 4.12 -12.19 7.67
N LYS A 30 3.41 -13.13 7.05
CA LYS A 30 3.96 -13.96 5.98
C LYS A 30 4.31 -13.13 4.75
N ALA A 31 3.42 -12.24 4.34
CA ALA A 31 3.61 -11.44 3.14
C ALA A 31 4.80 -10.49 3.30
N LEU A 32 4.88 -9.77 4.42
CA LEU A 32 5.94 -8.77 4.63
C LEU A 32 7.31 -9.40 4.92
N ALA A 33 7.34 -10.66 5.33
CA ALA A 33 8.59 -11.41 5.53
C ALA A 33 9.10 -12.07 4.25
N THR A 34 8.35 -12.04 3.17
CA THR A 34 8.74 -12.64 1.88
C THR A 34 10.07 -12.05 1.40
N PRO A 35 11.04 -12.90 1.00
CA PRO A 35 12.29 -12.39 0.42
C PRO A 35 12.04 -11.56 -0.84
N GLY A 36 12.91 -10.60 -1.09
CA GLY A 36 12.77 -9.67 -2.20
C GLY A 36 11.94 -8.46 -1.81
N THR A 37 11.42 -7.74 -2.79
CA THR A 37 10.69 -6.50 -2.55
C THR A 37 9.18 -6.75 -2.45
N VAL A 38 8.57 -6.16 -1.43
CA VAL A 38 7.13 -6.26 -1.17
C VAL A 38 6.56 -4.87 -0.97
N LEU A 39 5.55 -4.52 -1.76
CA LEU A 39 4.81 -3.28 -1.58
C LEU A 39 3.57 -3.58 -0.74
N CYS A 40 3.32 -2.75 0.27
CA CYS A 40 2.11 -2.85 1.09
C CYS A 40 1.40 -1.49 1.08
N VAL A 41 0.20 -1.47 0.53
CA VAL A 41 -0.63 -0.25 0.46
C VAL A 41 -1.73 -0.37 1.50
N VAL A 42 -1.81 0.61 2.40
CA VAL A 42 -2.98 0.75 3.27
C VAL A 42 -4.02 1.54 2.50
N ASN A 43 -5.03 0.84 2.00
CA ASN A 43 -6.12 1.42 1.25
C ASN A 43 -7.11 2.11 2.19
N SER A 44 -7.93 3.01 1.65
CA SER A 44 -8.82 3.83 2.46
C SER A 44 -9.98 4.34 1.61
N VAL A 45 -11.07 4.74 2.27
CA VAL A 45 -12.23 5.35 1.61
C VAL A 45 -12.03 6.83 1.31
N CYS A 46 -10.97 7.46 1.82
CA CYS A 46 -10.83 8.90 1.68
C CYS A 46 -10.52 9.33 0.23
N GLY A 47 -10.79 10.61 -0.06
CA GLY A 47 -10.56 11.18 -1.39
C GLY A 47 -9.10 11.10 -1.84
N CYS A 48 -8.15 11.18 -0.91
CA CYS A 48 -6.72 11.04 -1.24
C CYS A 48 -6.41 9.63 -1.77
N ALA A 49 -7.08 8.60 -1.27
CA ALA A 49 -6.91 7.25 -1.78
C ALA A 49 -7.50 7.13 -3.18
N ALA A 50 -8.70 7.66 -3.41
CA ALA A 50 -9.38 7.58 -4.70
C ALA A 50 -8.67 8.39 -5.78
N GLY A 51 -8.25 9.61 -5.46
CA GLY A 51 -7.71 10.56 -6.43
C GLY A 51 -6.20 10.50 -6.62
N ALA A 52 -5.45 9.94 -5.68
CA ALA A 52 -4.00 9.96 -5.73
C ALA A 52 -3.36 8.60 -5.42
N ALA A 53 -3.65 8.00 -4.27
CA ALA A 53 -2.94 6.79 -3.84
C ALA A 53 -3.20 5.60 -4.76
N ARG A 54 -4.46 5.20 -4.94
CA ARG A 54 -4.76 4.03 -5.78
C ARG A 54 -4.33 4.21 -7.23
N PRO A 55 -4.71 5.31 -7.93
CA PRO A 55 -4.27 5.47 -9.31
C PRO A 55 -2.76 5.67 -9.43
N GLY A 56 -2.13 6.34 -8.46
CA GLY A 56 -0.69 6.55 -8.46
C GLY A 56 0.09 5.25 -8.29
N VAL A 57 -0.34 4.42 -7.36
CA VAL A 57 0.27 3.09 -7.15
C VAL A 57 0.15 2.25 -8.42
N LYS A 58 -1.03 2.21 -9.03
CA LYS A 58 -1.23 1.43 -10.26
C LYS A 58 -0.34 1.95 -11.39
N ALA A 59 -0.25 3.26 -11.55
CA ALA A 59 0.59 3.86 -12.58
C ALA A 59 2.07 3.56 -12.37
N SER A 60 2.53 3.49 -11.11
CA SER A 60 3.93 3.20 -10.79
C SER A 60 4.37 1.80 -11.24
N LEU A 61 3.43 0.89 -11.45
CA LEU A 61 3.74 -0.49 -11.83
C LEU A 61 4.01 -0.67 -13.32
N ARG A 62 3.92 0.39 -14.12
CA ARG A 62 4.17 0.34 -15.57
C ARG A 62 5.65 0.40 -15.91
N GLY A 63 6.50 0.78 -14.96
CA GLY A 63 7.93 0.91 -15.18
C GLY A 63 8.65 -0.44 -15.25
N ALA A 64 9.92 -0.40 -15.67
CA ALA A 64 10.76 -1.60 -15.79
C ALA A 64 11.08 -2.21 -14.42
N LYS A 65 11.27 -1.37 -13.40
CA LYS A 65 11.51 -1.82 -12.03
C LYS A 65 10.24 -1.67 -11.21
N ARG A 66 9.89 -2.74 -10.52
CA ARG A 66 8.68 -2.77 -9.69
C ARG A 66 8.85 -3.80 -8.57
N PRO A 67 8.08 -3.68 -7.47
CA PRO A 67 8.14 -4.68 -6.40
C PRO A 67 7.78 -6.07 -6.90
N ALA A 68 8.45 -7.07 -6.35
CA ALA A 68 8.21 -8.47 -6.73
C ALA A 68 6.84 -8.97 -6.23
N LYS A 69 6.38 -8.43 -5.09
CA LYS A 69 5.09 -8.81 -4.50
C LYS A 69 4.29 -7.56 -4.16
N LEU A 70 3.00 -7.60 -4.48
CA LEU A 70 2.08 -6.48 -4.25
C LEU A 70 1.03 -6.91 -3.25
N THR A 71 0.90 -6.17 -2.15
CA THR A 71 -0.06 -6.46 -1.09
C THR A 71 -0.82 -5.22 -0.65
N THR A 72 -1.98 -5.41 -0.04
CA THR A 72 -2.80 -4.31 0.48
C THR A 72 -3.61 -4.76 1.68
N VAL A 73 -3.83 -3.82 2.60
CA VAL A 73 -4.78 -3.94 3.71
C VAL A 73 -5.73 -2.76 3.63
N PHE A 74 -6.95 -2.91 4.17
CA PHE A 74 -7.98 -1.86 4.03
C PHE A 74 -8.33 -1.27 5.40
N ALA A 75 -7.94 -0.01 5.62
CA ALA A 75 -8.23 0.71 6.85
C ALA A 75 -9.75 0.89 7.03
N GLY A 76 -10.24 0.55 8.23
CA GLY A 76 -11.66 0.63 8.55
C GLY A 76 -12.47 -0.60 8.14
N VAL A 77 -11.82 -1.61 7.55
CA VAL A 77 -12.47 -2.87 7.16
C VAL A 77 -11.74 -4.05 7.81
N ASP A 78 -10.46 -4.23 7.50
CA ASP A 78 -9.65 -5.35 8.00
C ASP A 78 -8.79 -4.88 9.17
N THR A 79 -9.43 -4.52 10.28
CA THR A 79 -8.81 -3.83 11.41
C THR A 79 -7.60 -4.58 11.99
N ASP A 80 -7.71 -5.88 12.20
CA ASP A 80 -6.61 -6.66 12.77
C ASP A 80 -5.42 -6.74 11.83
N ALA A 81 -5.67 -6.90 10.53
CA ALA A 81 -4.62 -6.91 9.52
C ALA A 81 -3.94 -5.54 9.44
N VAL A 82 -4.72 -4.45 9.45
CA VAL A 82 -4.18 -3.08 9.41
C VAL A 82 -3.31 -2.81 10.63
N ASN A 83 -3.79 -3.17 11.82
CA ASN A 83 -3.03 -2.97 13.05
C ASN A 83 -1.72 -3.75 13.03
N ARG A 84 -1.73 -4.97 12.50
CA ARG A 84 -0.50 -5.77 12.38
C ARG A 84 0.47 -5.16 11.38
N ALA A 85 -0.02 -4.72 10.24
CA ALA A 85 0.81 -4.04 9.23
C ALA A 85 1.49 -2.80 9.83
N ARG A 86 0.75 -2.02 10.60
CA ARG A 86 1.29 -0.81 11.25
C ARG A 86 2.42 -1.09 12.23
N GLN A 87 2.45 -2.25 12.85
CA GLN A 87 3.59 -2.65 13.69
C GLN A 87 4.85 -2.82 12.85
N HIS A 88 4.72 -3.28 11.62
CA HIS A 88 5.84 -3.39 10.68
C HIS A 88 6.29 -2.03 10.12
N PHE A 89 5.47 -0.99 10.25
CA PHE A 89 5.79 0.34 9.75
C PHE A 89 6.49 1.22 10.79
N LEU A 90 6.61 0.76 12.03
CA LEU A 90 7.28 1.56 13.07
C LEU A 90 8.68 1.99 12.61
N PRO A 91 9.12 3.21 12.94
CA PRO A 91 8.53 4.15 13.90
C PRO A 91 7.50 5.14 13.31
N TYR A 92 7.03 4.93 12.09
CA TYR A 92 6.07 5.85 11.49
C TYR A 92 4.70 5.76 12.18
N PRO A 93 4.06 6.90 12.48
CA PRO A 93 2.74 6.88 13.10
C PRO A 93 1.66 6.40 12.14
N PRO A 94 0.54 5.88 12.66
CA PRO A 94 -0.56 5.42 11.81
C PRO A 94 -1.11 6.52 10.92
N SER A 95 -1.28 6.21 9.65
CA SER A 95 -1.96 7.09 8.69
C SER A 95 -2.61 6.22 7.61
N SER A 96 -3.61 6.76 6.92
CA SER A 96 -4.26 6.08 5.80
C SER A 96 -4.86 7.09 4.81
N PRO A 97 -4.62 6.94 3.51
CA PRO A 97 -3.78 5.89 2.91
C PRO A 97 -2.30 6.07 3.24
N CYS A 98 -1.55 5.00 3.17
CA CYS A 98 -0.09 5.07 3.22
C CYS A 98 0.49 3.91 2.39
N ILE A 99 1.77 4.01 2.05
CA ILE A 99 2.43 3.05 1.16
C ILE A 99 3.78 2.68 1.76
N ALA A 100 4.03 1.39 1.91
CA ALA A 100 5.27 0.87 2.48
C ALA A 100 5.97 -0.05 1.49
N LEU A 101 7.28 0.09 1.36
CA LEU A 101 8.11 -0.80 0.57
C LEU A 101 9.08 -1.55 1.48
N PHE A 102 9.06 -2.87 1.38
CA PHE A 102 9.92 -3.76 2.15
C PHE A 102 10.92 -4.45 1.22
N LYS A 103 12.10 -4.70 1.73
CA LYS A 103 13.10 -5.51 1.03
C LYS A 103 13.70 -6.51 2.01
N ASP A 104 13.53 -7.79 1.70
CA ASP A 104 14.00 -8.90 2.54
C ASP A 104 13.51 -8.76 4.00
N GLY A 105 12.24 -8.39 4.15
CA GLY A 105 11.59 -8.25 5.44
C GLY A 105 11.85 -6.94 6.17
N LYS A 106 12.59 -6.02 5.57
CA LYS A 106 12.92 -4.73 6.19
C LYS A 106 12.22 -3.58 5.47
N LEU A 107 11.66 -2.65 6.24
CA LEU A 107 11.06 -1.43 5.70
C LEU A 107 12.17 -0.54 5.14
N VAL A 108 12.14 -0.28 3.84
CA VAL A 108 13.16 0.53 3.17
C VAL A 108 12.62 1.88 2.68
N HIS A 109 11.30 2.01 2.50
CA HIS A 109 10.69 3.27 2.08
C HIS A 109 9.26 3.36 2.58
N PHE A 110 8.81 4.55 2.94
CA PHE A 110 7.46 4.75 3.46
C PHE A 110 6.90 6.09 3.01
N VAL A 111 5.67 6.08 2.51
CA VAL A 111 4.95 7.29 2.08
C VAL A 111 3.76 7.46 3.02
N GLU A 112 3.80 8.51 3.84
CA GLU A 112 2.74 8.82 4.78
C GLU A 112 1.60 9.57 4.10
N ARG A 113 0.43 9.60 4.76
CA ARG A 113 -0.73 10.28 4.21
C ARG A 113 -0.43 11.73 3.82
N HIS A 114 0.29 12.46 4.66
CA HIS A 114 0.57 13.87 4.36
C HIS A 114 1.48 14.07 3.14
N HIS A 115 2.18 13.03 2.71
CA HIS A 115 2.93 13.03 1.44
C HIS A 115 2.06 12.64 0.24
N ILE A 116 0.82 12.24 0.49
CA ILE A 116 -0.15 11.85 -0.56
C ILE A 116 -1.18 12.97 -0.75
N GLU A 117 -1.65 13.56 0.34
CA GLU A 117 -2.63 14.65 0.29
C GLU A 117 -2.13 15.80 -0.58
N GLY A 118 -3.00 16.32 -1.45
CA GLY A 118 -2.65 17.41 -2.33
C GLY A 118 -1.73 17.05 -3.49
N ARG A 119 -1.40 15.76 -3.65
CA ARG A 119 -0.59 15.28 -4.77
C ARG A 119 -1.48 14.69 -5.85
N THR A 120 -1.00 14.72 -7.09
CA THR A 120 -1.69 14.04 -8.19
C THR A 120 -1.26 12.57 -8.24
N ALA A 121 -2.04 11.74 -8.95
CA ALA A 121 -1.67 10.35 -9.19
C ALA A 121 -0.30 10.24 -9.85
N GLN A 122 -0.01 11.13 -10.81
CA GLN A 122 1.29 11.12 -11.50
C GLN A 122 2.44 11.45 -10.55
N MET A 123 2.25 12.39 -9.62
CA MET A 123 3.28 12.72 -8.62
C MET A 123 3.57 11.53 -7.70
N ILE A 124 2.53 10.79 -7.30
CA ILE A 124 2.69 9.58 -6.50
C ILE A 124 3.43 8.51 -7.30
N ALA A 125 3.03 8.31 -8.57
CA ALA A 125 3.68 7.34 -9.45
C ALA A 125 5.17 7.66 -9.64
N ASP A 126 5.51 8.92 -9.85
CA ASP A 126 6.89 9.36 -10.03
C ASP A 126 7.71 9.13 -8.77
N HIS A 127 7.15 9.45 -7.60
CA HIS A 127 7.79 9.22 -6.31
C HIS A 127 8.09 7.74 -6.10
N LEU A 128 7.10 6.87 -6.36
CA LEU A 128 7.27 5.43 -6.19
C LEU A 128 8.26 4.86 -7.19
N THR A 129 8.25 5.36 -8.43
CA THR A 129 9.21 4.92 -9.45
C THR A 129 10.64 5.18 -8.98
N MET A 130 10.90 6.34 -8.37
CA MET A 130 12.22 6.63 -7.81
C MET A 130 12.62 5.63 -6.71
N ALA A 131 11.68 5.28 -5.84
CA ALA A 131 11.92 4.28 -4.80
C ALA A 131 12.21 2.90 -5.41
N TYR A 132 11.47 2.51 -6.43
CA TYR A 132 11.70 1.24 -7.11
C TYR A 132 13.06 1.21 -7.82
N GLU A 133 13.48 2.33 -8.41
CA GLU A 133 14.81 2.43 -9.02
C GLU A 133 15.92 2.18 -8.00
N GLU A 134 15.72 2.61 -6.77
CA GLU A 134 16.72 2.45 -5.71
C GLU A 134 16.71 1.04 -5.10
N TYR A 135 15.53 0.46 -4.87
CA TYR A 135 15.40 -0.76 -4.07
C TYR A 135 15.01 -2.00 -4.88
N CYS A 136 14.40 -1.86 -6.01
CA CYS A 136 14.01 -2.98 -6.85
C CYS A 136 14.97 -3.14 -8.01
#